data_a37e6c8c1e5974ea88c5c338138b0960
#
_entry.id   a37e6c8c1e5974ea88c5c338138b0960
#
_cell.length_a   1.000
_cell.length_b   1.000
_cell.length_c   1.000
_cell.angle_alpha   90.00
_cell.angle_beta   90.00
_cell.angle_gamma   90.00
#
_symmetry.space_group_name_H-M   'P 1'
#
loop_
_entity.id
_entity.type
_entity.pdbx_description
1 polymer ?
#
loop_
_entity_poly.entity_id
_entity_poly.type
_entity_poly.pdbx_seq_one_letter_code
_entity_poly.pdbx_strand_id
1 'polypeptide(L)'
;ARTLLTQARSEVESYLGMEIADEYKTKARALLVSLESAEERAFKKSEIQLNTVVELPILSDGLVASSMKTDGKGNLVFVDEKNKRLVMMNLSDRSRQVLDLSKTEEMVDVSIGETKVHELSNTGIYEMTWKKPEPKKVIEADEFWKTPKIVESFAGNVYVFDIEQSEIWKYPVLSDGFGSRRRWLAAGITPDLSKVVEMRVVGDIWLLTSSGKVERYSRGAPVPFLMEGFPAENEGKKLSDPIAMWVSESLVYVLERGAERVSVFGVGGKYQSQYVNSDF
;
A
#
# COMPACT_ATOMS: atom_id res chain seq x y z
N ALA A 1 -29.82 -3.66 -4.69
CA ALA A 1 -29.82 -2.30 -5.26
C ALA A 1 -28.75 -2.15 -6.35
N ARG A 2 -27.47 -2.47 -6.06
CA ARG A 2 -26.36 -2.32 -7.04
C ARG A 2 -26.60 -3.08 -8.33
N THR A 3 -26.92 -4.38 -8.26
CA THR A 3 -27.21 -5.23 -9.41
C THR A 3 -28.33 -4.64 -10.28
N LEU A 4 -29.39 -4.10 -9.65
CA LEU A 4 -30.49 -3.47 -10.37
C LEU A 4 -30.09 -2.18 -11.09
N LEU A 5 -29.20 -1.39 -10.50
CA LEU A 5 -28.66 -0.17 -11.12
C LEU A 5 -27.81 -0.51 -12.35
N THR A 6 -26.91 -1.48 -12.24
CA THR A 6 -26.09 -1.94 -13.38
C THR A 6 -26.97 -2.50 -14.51
N GLN A 7 -27.99 -3.28 -14.18
CA GLN A 7 -28.94 -3.80 -15.16
C GLN A 7 -29.71 -2.65 -15.85
N ALA A 8 -30.26 -1.71 -15.07
CA ALA A 8 -30.99 -0.57 -15.61
C ALA A 8 -30.11 0.28 -16.55
N ARG A 9 -28.84 0.49 -16.20
CA ARG A 9 -27.89 1.19 -17.06
C ARG A 9 -27.71 0.46 -18.39
N SER A 10 -27.45 -0.84 -18.37
CA SER A 10 -27.27 -1.66 -19.57
C SER A 10 -28.53 -1.63 -20.49
N GLU A 11 -29.72 -1.63 -19.91
CA GLU A 11 -30.97 -1.53 -20.68
C GLU A 11 -31.12 -0.16 -21.36
N VAL A 12 -30.78 0.93 -20.66
CA VAL A 12 -30.84 2.29 -21.23
C VAL A 12 -29.76 2.49 -22.30
N GLU A 13 -28.55 1.96 -22.12
CA GLU A 13 -27.48 2.00 -23.13
C GLU A 13 -27.88 1.20 -24.38
N SER A 14 -28.47 0.02 -24.21
CA SER A 14 -29.01 -0.78 -25.31
C SER A 14 -30.11 -0.03 -26.07
N TYR A 15 -31.01 0.65 -25.36
CA TYR A 15 -32.07 1.47 -25.95
C TYR A 15 -31.51 2.64 -26.79
N LEU A 16 -30.45 3.30 -26.31
CA LEU A 16 -29.77 4.38 -27.04
C LEU A 16 -29.10 3.90 -28.34
N GLY A 17 -28.72 2.63 -28.40
CA GLY A 17 -28.18 2.00 -29.62
C GLY A 17 -29.23 1.73 -30.73
N MET A 18 -30.50 1.89 -30.43
CA MET A 18 -31.59 1.69 -31.42
C MET A 18 -31.84 2.95 -32.24
N GLU A 19 -32.45 2.80 -33.41
CA GLU A 19 -32.98 3.92 -34.19
C GLU A 19 -34.28 4.45 -33.55
N ILE A 20 -34.14 5.50 -32.74
CA ILE A 20 -35.24 6.16 -32.03
C ILE A 20 -35.23 7.67 -32.27
N ALA A 21 -36.38 8.32 -32.10
CA ALA A 21 -36.48 9.77 -32.25
C ALA A 21 -35.63 10.53 -31.21
N ASP A 22 -35.11 11.69 -31.59
CA ASP A 22 -34.15 12.48 -30.76
C ASP A 22 -34.73 12.90 -29.41
N GLU A 23 -36.04 13.09 -29.29
CA GLU A 23 -36.69 13.36 -28.01
C GLU A 23 -36.46 12.20 -27.00
N TYR A 24 -36.58 10.95 -27.45
CA TYR A 24 -36.37 9.78 -26.60
C TYR A 24 -34.89 9.57 -26.28
N LYS A 25 -33.98 9.87 -27.23
CA LYS A 25 -32.53 9.85 -26.97
C LYS A 25 -32.16 10.85 -25.87
N THR A 26 -32.76 12.04 -25.88
CA THR A 26 -32.54 13.08 -24.88
C THR A 26 -33.00 12.59 -23.49
N LYS A 27 -34.19 11.99 -23.40
CA LYS A 27 -34.72 11.43 -22.15
C LYS A 27 -33.88 10.27 -21.65
N ALA A 28 -33.44 9.39 -22.53
CA ALA A 28 -32.58 8.25 -22.17
C ALA A 28 -31.20 8.72 -21.67
N ARG A 29 -30.59 9.74 -22.26
CA ARG A 29 -29.34 10.35 -21.76
C ARG A 29 -29.53 10.98 -20.40
N ALA A 30 -30.61 11.70 -20.15
CA ALA A 30 -30.91 12.26 -18.83
C ALA A 30 -31.10 11.16 -17.76
N LEU A 31 -31.69 10.02 -18.14
CA LEU A 31 -31.82 8.86 -17.26
C LEU A 31 -30.45 8.24 -16.94
N LEU A 32 -29.55 8.13 -17.94
CA LEU A 32 -28.17 7.66 -17.69
C LEU A 32 -27.44 8.52 -16.65
N VAL A 33 -27.52 9.84 -16.76
CA VAL A 33 -26.91 10.76 -15.74
C VAL A 33 -27.51 10.51 -14.35
N SER A 34 -28.81 10.26 -14.26
CA SER A 34 -29.48 9.97 -12.99
C SER A 34 -29.03 8.60 -12.41
N LEU A 35 -28.90 7.60 -13.29
CA LEU A 35 -28.41 6.27 -12.91
C LEU A 35 -26.96 6.32 -12.45
N GLU A 36 -26.10 7.08 -13.14
CA GLU A 36 -24.71 7.29 -12.75
C GLU A 36 -24.59 7.86 -11.34
N SER A 37 -25.31 8.93 -11.04
CA SER A 37 -25.35 9.51 -9.67
C SER A 37 -25.92 8.53 -8.64
N ALA A 38 -26.84 7.65 -9.01
CA ALA A 38 -27.36 6.62 -8.11
C ALA A 38 -26.35 5.50 -7.89
N GLU A 39 -25.60 5.10 -8.93
CA GLU A 39 -24.49 4.14 -8.84
C GLU A 39 -23.38 4.68 -7.95
N GLU A 40 -22.92 5.91 -8.15
CA GLU A 40 -21.89 6.54 -7.29
C GLU A 40 -22.26 6.45 -5.80
N ARG A 41 -23.51 6.80 -5.47
CA ARG A 41 -24.01 6.68 -4.09
C ARG A 41 -24.07 5.23 -3.61
N ALA A 42 -24.56 4.31 -4.45
CA ALA A 42 -24.72 2.91 -4.08
C ALA A 42 -23.36 2.19 -3.92
N PHE A 43 -22.40 2.51 -4.77
CA PHE A 43 -21.03 1.97 -4.73
C PHE A 43 -20.11 2.81 -3.86
N LYS A 44 -20.58 3.93 -3.30
CA LYS A 44 -19.78 4.89 -2.54
C LYS A 44 -18.50 5.28 -3.31
N LYS A 45 -18.70 5.52 -4.60
CA LYS A 45 -17.66 5.91 -5.55
C LYS A 45 -17.53 7.43 -5.55
N SER A 46 -16.32 7.92 -5.48
CA SER A 46 -16.00 9.34 -5.66
C SER A 46 -14.92 9.46 -6.72
N GLU A 47 -15.24 10.17 -7.78
CA GLU A 47 -14.24 10.58 -8.75
C GLU A 47 -13.41 11.72 -8.16
N ILE A 48 -12.10 11.62 -8.23
CA ILE A 48 -11.19 12.60 -7.64
C ILE A 48 -10.23 13.14 -8.70
N GLN A 49 -9.82 14.40 -8.52
CA GLN A 49 -8.73 14.98 -9.29
C GLN A 49 -7.43 14.85 -8.50
N LEU A 50 -6.38 14.41 -9.17
CA LEU A 50 -5.06 14.35 -8.60
C LEU A 50 -4.36 15.71 -8.72
N ASN A 51 -3.74 16.15 -7.64
CA ASN A 51 -2.90 17.35 -7.65
C ASN A 51 -1.45 16.93 -7.44
N THR A 52 -0.57 17.41 -8.29
CA THR A 52 0.86 17.19 -8.14
C THR A 52 1.35 17.87 -6.85
N VAL A 53 1.84 17.08 -5.91
CA VAL A 53 2.41 17.56 -4.64
C VAL A 53 3.86 17.96 -4.83
N VAL A 54 4.61 17.18 -5.61
CA VAL A 54 6.02 17.39 -5.90
C VAL A 54 6.40 16.74 -7.23
N GLU A 55 7.25 17.41 -7.99
CA GLU A 55 7.87 16.86 -9.19
C GLU A 55 9.22 16.26 -8.84
N LEU A 56 9.43 14.97 -9.15
CA LEU A 56 10.65 14.25 -8.77
C LEU A 56 11.94 14.90 -9.26
N PRO A 57 12.03 15.45 -10.49
CA PRO A 57 13.24 16.15 -10.96
C PRO A 57 13.64 17.35 -10.10
N ILE A 58 12.68 18.00 -9.43
CA ILE A 58 12.96 19.11 -8.51
C ILE A 58 13.65 18.62 -7.24
N LEU A 59 13.38 17.39 -6.83
CA LEU A 59 13.98 16.79 -5.63
C LEU A 59 15.45 16.42 -5.88
N SER A 60 15.73 15.80 -7.00
CA SER A 60 17.09 15.45 -7.43
C SER A 60 17.11 15.24 -8.93
N ASP A 61 18.13 15.77 -9.60
CA ASP A 61 18.29 15.61 -11.05
C ASP A 61 18.35 14.13 -11.43
N GLY A 62 17.58 13.75 -12.46
CA GLY A 62 17.47 12.38 -12.94
C GLY A 62 16.88 11.39 -11.94
N LEU A 63 16.12 11.85 -10.93
CA LEU A 63 15.44 10.96 -9.97
C LEU A 63 14.34 10.14 -10.67
N VAL A 64 14.46 8.82 -10.58
CA VAL A 64 13.46 7.87 -11.02
C VAL A 64 13.07 7.01 -9.83
N ALA A 65 11.97 7.37 -9.17
CA ALA A 65 11.50 6.62 -8.00
C ALA A 65 10.90 5.27 -8.43
N SER A 66 11.49 4.17 -7.96
CA SER A 66 10.94 2.81 -8.08
C SER A 66 9.89 2.52 -7.01
N SER A 67 10.00 3.15 -5.85
CA SER A 67 9.01 3.07 -4.77
C SER A 67 9.02 4.34 -3.92
N MET A 68 7.94 4.49 -3.14
CA MET A 68 7.77 5.57 -2.16
C MET A 68 7.22 5.00 -0.86
N LYS A 69 7.78 5.44 0.25
CA LYS A 69 7.25 5.14 1.59
C LYS A 69 6.89 6.44 2.32
N THR A 70 5.90 6.37 3.20
CA THR A 70 5.46 7.51 4.03
C THR A 70 5.16 7.06 5.46
N ASP A 71 5.33 7.99 6.40
CA ASP A 71 4.91 7.81 7.79
C ASP A 71 3.46 8.27 8.06
N GLY A 72 2.78 8.81 7.02
CA GLY A 72 1.45 9.42 7.15
C GLY A 72 1.43 10.75 7.91
N LYS A 73 2.60 11.29 8.30
CA LYS A 73 2.75 12.56 9.05
C LYS A 73 3.47 13.64 8.22
N GLY A 74 3.66 13.36 6.92
CA GLY A 74 4.27 14.29 5.98
C GLY A 74 5.72 13.99 5.63
N ASN A 75 6.30 12.92 6.16
CA ASN A 75 7.61 12.46 5.72
C ASN A 75 7.45 11.44 4.60
N LEU A 76 8.25 11.62 3.55
CA LEU A 76 8.33 10.75 2.38
C LEU A 76 9.76 10.28 2.18
N VAL A 77 9.91 9.05 1.74
CA VAL A 77 11.18 8.52 1.22
C VAL A 77 10.93 7.95 -0.16
N PHE A 78 11.65 8.46 -1.14
CA PHE A 78 11.66 7.96 -2.51
C PHE A 78 12.88 7.08 -2.70
N VAL A 79 12.69 5.93 -3.28
CA VAL A 79 13.74 4.95 -3.59
C VAL A 79 14.06 5.05 -5.08
N ASP A 80 15.30 5.32 -5.42
CA ASP A 80 15.82 5.29 -6.79
C ASP A 80 16.84 4.14 -6.90
N GLU A 81 16.33 2.95 -7.12
CA GLU A 81 17.16 1.73 -7.21
C GLU A 81 18.19 1.84 -8.33
N LYS A 82 17.78 2.38 -9.48
CA LYS A 82 18.65 2.51 -10.66
C LYS A 82 19.91 3.32 -10.38
N ASN A 83 19.76 4.43 -9.64
CA ASN A 83 20.86 5.32 -9.32
C ASN A 83 21.39 5.11 -7.90
N LYS A 84 20.92 4.08 -7.18
CA LYS A 84 21.28 3.76 -5.80
C LYS A 84 21.18 4.97 -4.87
N ARG A 85 20.00 5.60 -4.87
CA ARG A 85 19.74 6.80 -4.05
C ARG A 85 18.47 6.65 -3.24
N LEU A 86 18.48 7.27 -2.06
CA LEU A 86 17.27 7.61 -1.32
C LEU A 86 17.08 9.13 -1.31
N VAL A 87 15.85 9.58 -1.53
CA VAL A 87 15.50 10.98 -1.34
C VAL A 87 14.49 11.06 -0.22
N MET A 88 14.90 11.64 0.89
CA MET A 88 14.07 11.90 2.05
C MET A 88 13.50 13.31 1.95
N MET A 89 12.19 13.47 2.12
CA MET A 89 11.50 14.76 2.00
C MET A 89 10.49 14.93 3.14
N ASN A 90 10.41 16.14 3.68
CA ASN A 90 9.31 16.54 4.56
C ASN A 90 8.37 17.49 3.80
N LEU A 91 7.06 17.17 3.78
CA LEU A 91 6.05 17.96 3.05
C LEU A 91 5.75 19.31 3.70
N SER A 92 5.91 19.42 5.02
CA SER A 92 5.52 20.63 5.77
C SER A 92 6.48 21.80 5.54
N ASP A 93 7.79 21.52 5.60
CA ASP A 93 8.84 22.53 5.42
C ASP A 93 9.57 22.42 4.08
N ARG A 94 9.21 21.41 3.28
CA ARG A 94 9.83 21.08 1.98
C ARG A 94 11.34 20.81 2.06
N SER A 95 11.85 20.53 3.25
CA SER A 95 13.23 20.10 3.41
C SER A 95 13.44 18.75 2.72
N ARG A 96 14.62 18.58 2.13
CA ARG A 96 14.99 17.34 1.45
C ARG A 96 16.43 16.98 1.70
N GLN A 97 16.71 15.69 1.62
CA GLN A 97 18.05 15.13 1.68
C GLN A 97 18.18 14.02 0.64
N VAL A 98 19.28 14.05 -0.10
CA VAL A 98 19.61 13.01 -1.07
C VAL A 98 20.78 12.20 -0.52
N LEU A 99 20.58 10.90 -0.39
CA LEU A 99 21.59 9.97 0.09
C LEU A 99 22.07 9.13 -1.09
N ASP A 100 23.39 9.11 -1.25
CA ASP A 100 24.06 8.20 -2.18
C ASP A 100 24.31 6.86 -1.46
N LEU A 101 23.66 5.83 -1.91
CA LEU A 101 23.80 4.45 -1.42
C LEU A 101 24.75 3.62 -2.28
N SER A 102 25.51 4.23 -3.18
CA SER A 102 26.46 3.51 -4.06
C SER A 102 27.56 2.76 -3.26
N LYS A 103 27.78 3.15 -2.01
CA LYS A 103 28.74 2.54 -1.10
C LYS A 103 28.12 1.53 -0.14
N THR A 104 26.79 1.45 -0.09
CA THR A 104 26.08 0.40 0.64
C THR A 104 25.87 -0.80 -0.27
N GLU A 105 25.49 -1.91 0.34
CA GLU A 105 25.13 -3.10 -0.41
C GLU A 105 23.80 -2.91 -1.13
N GLU A 106 23.41 -3.90 -1.92
CA GLU A 106 22.17 -3.85 -2.68
C GLU A 106 20.97 -3.66 -1.74
N MET A 107 20.29 -2.52 -1.90
CA MET A 107 19.07 -2.21 -1.16
C MET A 107 17.93 -3.09 -1.64
N VAL A 108 17.18 -3.64 -0.68
CA VAL A 108 16.01 -4.50 -0.94
C VAL A 108 14.72 -3.73 -0.70
N ASP A 109 14.60 -3.02 0.42
CA ASP A 109 13.41 -2.24 0.80
C ASP A 109 13.77 -1.17 1.83
N VAL A 110 12.85 -0.24 2.06
CA VAL A 110 12.98 0.79 3.10
C VAL A 110 11.71 0.92 3.92
N SER A 111 11.83 1.32 5.17
CA SER A 111 10.69 1.72 5.99
C SER A 111 10.95 3.03 6.71
N ILE A 112 9.88 3.75 7.02
CA ILE A 112 9.90 4.97 7.82
C ILE A 112 9.33 4.66 9.19
N GLY A 113 10.16 4.77 10.22
CA GLY A 113 9.73 4.82 11.61
C GLY A 113 9.46 6.27 12.04
N GLU A 114 9.13 6.50 13.30
CA GLU A 114 8.78 7.84 13.81
C GLU A 114 9.89 8.89 13.60
N THR A 115 11.14 8.51 13.76
CA THR A 115 12.30 9.44 13.67
C THR A 115 13.43 8.89 12.81
N LYS A 116 13.27 7.68 12.31
CA LYS A 116 14.32 6.90 11.66
C LYS A 116 13.81 6.30 10.36
N VAL A 117 14.73 6.12 9.42
CA VAL A 117 14.52 5.35 8.20
C VAL A 117 15.37 4.10 8.32
N HIS A 118 14.81 2.94 8.05
CA HIS A 118 15.53 1.68 8.01
C HIS A 118 15.59 1.18 6.56
N GLU A 119 16.79 0.91 6.10
CA GLU A 119 17.10 0.29 4.83
C GLU A 119 17.40 -1.19 5.05
N LEU A 120 16.69 -2.04 4.35
CA LEU A 120 16.96 -3.47 4.29
C LEU A 120 17.93 -3.76 3.15
N SER A 121 19.02 -4.47 3.45
CA SER A 121 19.91 -5.07 2.48
C SER A 121 20.03 -6.59 2.72
N ASN A 122 20.68 -7.30 1.81
CA ASN A 122 20.95 -8.73 1.99
C ASN A 122 21.91 -9.06 3.16
N THR A 123 22.63 -8.06 3.67
CA THR A 123 23.62 -8.24 4.75
C THR A 123 23.19 -7.65 6.08
N GLY A 124 22.03 -7.02 6.12
CA GLY A 124 21.53 -6.46 7.36
C GLY A 124 20.61 -5.26 7.17
N ILE A 125 20.40 -4.54 8.27
CA ILE A 125 19.57 -3.32 8.27
C ILE A 125 20.44 -2.15 8.65
N TYR A 126 20.32 -1.09 7.84
CA TYR A 126 20.96 0.20 8.08
C TYR A 126 19.93 1.19 8.61
N GLU A 127 20.32 1.98 9.57
CA GLU A 127 19.50 3.04 10.17
C GLU A 127 20.02 4.41 9.76
N MET A 128 19.13 5.30 9.41
CA MET A 128 19.36 6.70 9.12
C MET A 128 18.38 7.55 9.91
N THR A 129 18.74 8.79 10.18
CA THR A 129 17.81 9.77 10.78
C THR A 129 17.69 10.99 9.88
N TRP A 130 16.58 11.73 10.00
CA TRP A 130 16.38 13.00 9.28
C TRP A 130 17.48 14.03 9.54
N LYS A 131 18.16 13.97 10.70
CA LYS A 131 19.25 14.87 11.07
C LYS A 131 20.62 14.34 10.69
N LYS A 132 20.79 13.02 10.64
CA LYS A 132 22.01 12.32 10.30
C LYS A 132 21.69 11.23 9.28
N PRO A 133 21.72 11.59 7.99
CA PRO A 133 21.29 10.68 6.93
C PRO A 133 22.33 9.60 6.60
N GLU A 134 23.49 9.61 7.19
CA GLU A 134 24.54 8.61 6.97
C GLU A 134 24.06 7.23 7.43
N PRO A 135 24.06 6.22 6.54
CA PRO A 135 23.63 4.88 6.89
C PRO A 135 24.55 4.24 7.94
N LYS A 136 23.97 3.76 9.01
CA LYS A 136 24.68 2.98 10.03
C LYS A 136 24.07 1.61 10.12
N LYS A 137 24.86 0.54 9.93
CA LYS A 137 24.37 -0.82 10.12
C LYS A 137 24.03 -1.03 11.60
N VAL A 138 22.80 -1.46 11.87
CA VAL A 138 22.25 -1.65 13.23
C VAL A 138 21.80 -3.07 13.50
N ILE A 139 21.57 -3.86 12.45
CA ILE A 139 21.26 -5.29 12.53
C ILE A 139 22.08 -5.98 11.45
N GLU A 140 22.85 -6.99 11.84
CA GLU A 140 23.54 -7.88 10.90
C GLU A 140 22.57 -8.98 10.43
N ALA A 141 22.64 -9.33 9.15
CA ALA A 141 21.99 -10.54 8.65
C ALA A 141 22.60 -11.77 9.32
N ASP A 142 21.79 -12.75 9.59
CA ASP A 142 22.23 -14.02 10.13
C ASP A 142 21.88 -15.19 9.20
N GLU A 143 22.29 -16.41 9.54
CA GLU A 143 22.06 -17.62 8.74
C GLU A 143 20.58 -17.96 8.50
N PHE A 144 19.67 -17.34 9.27
CA PHE A 144 18.22 -17.56 9.13
C PHE A 144 17.57 -16.64 8.11
N TRP A 145 18.27 -15.59 7.66
CA TRP A 145 17.79 -14.81 6.52
C TRP A 145 18.03 -15.59 5.23
N LYS A 146 16.99 -15.87 4.47
CA LYS A 146 17.08 -16.56 3.18
C LYS A 146 16.74 -15.62 2.03
N THR A 147 15.54 -15.05 2.05
CA THR A 147 15.07 -14.11 1.04
C THR A 147 14.29 -12.98 1.72
N PRO A 148 14.98 -12.09 2.45
CA PRO A 148 14.35 -10.92 3.06
C PRO A 148 13.87 -9.99 1.95
N LYS A 149 12.61 -9.53 2.03
CA LYS A 149 11.98 -8.77 0.95
C LYS A 149 11.38 -7.44 1.40
N ILE A 150 10.80 -7.39 2.59
CA ILE A 150 10.11 -6.20 3.08
C ILE A 150 10.60 -5.90 4.49
N VAL A 151 10.80 -4.63 4.78
CA VAL A 151 11.08 -4.13 6.13
C VAL A 151 10.00 -3.17 6.57
N GLU A 152 9.57 -3.28 7.82
CA GLU A 152 8.65 -2.34 8.46
C GLU A 152 9.11 -1.96 9.85
N SER A 153 8.85 -0.72 10.21
CA SER A 153 9.21 -0.15 11.51
C SER A 153 7.95 0.26 12.25
N PHE A 154 7.78 -0.25 13.47
CA PHE A 154 6.62 0.11 14.28
C PHE A 154 6.97 0.12 15.77
N ALA A 155 6.60 1.20 16.46
CA ALA A 155 6.87 1.40 17.90
C ALA A 155 8.34 1.12 18.28
N GLY A 156 9.27 1.60 17.43
CA GLY A 156 10.71 1.41 17.61
C GLY A 156 11.25 0.03 17.22
N ASN A 157 10.41 -0.98 17.05
CA ASN A 157 10.84 -2.30 16.59
C ASN A 157 10.98 -2.33 15.07
N VAL A 158 11.81 -3.25 14.58
CA VAL A 158 11.96 -3.54 13.16
C VAL A 158 11.42 -4.94 12.86
N TYR A 159 10.70 -5.06 11.77
CA TYR A 159 10.11 -6.31 11.27
C TYR A 159 10.67 -6.59 9.89
N VAL A 160 11.15 -7.81 9.67
CA VAL A 160 11.65 -8.28 8.37
C VAL A 160 10.79 -9.44 7.91
N PHE A 161 10.30 -9.33 6.70
CA PHE A 161 9.55 -10.34 6.03
C PHE A 161 10.47 -11.17 5.13
N ASP A 162 10.56 -12.47 5.41
CA ASP A 162 11.38 -13.43 4.66
C ASP A 162 10.50 -14.42 3.91
N ILE A 163 10.54 -14.35 2.58
CA ILE A 163 9.65 -15.14 1.72
C ILE A 163 9.96 -16.63 1.82
N GLU A 164 11.23 -17.01 1.68
CA GLU A 164 11.63 -18.40 1.61
C GLU A 164 11.40 -19.13 2.93
N GLN A 165 11.61 -18.43 4.03
CA GLN A 165 11.32 -18.97 5.36
C GLN A 165 9.82 -18.98 5.69
N SER A 166 8.98 -18.29 4.92
CA SER A 166 7.59 -18.01 5.28
C SER A 166 7.48 -17.45 6.69
N GLU A 167 8.33 -16.47 7.01
CA GLU A 167 8.51 -15.97 8.37
C GLU A 167 8.54 -14.45 8.44
N ILE A 168 8.14 -13.94 9.59
CA ILE A 168 8.28 -12.53 9.93
C ILE A 168 9.16 -12.44 11.16
N TRP A 169 10.36 -11.89 10.98
CA TRP A 169 11.31 -11.67 12.04
C TRP A 169 11.08 -10.32 12.71
N LYS A 170 10.98 -10.31 14.03
CA LYS A 170 10.91 -9.09 14.83
C LYS A 170 12.22 -8.86 15.56
N TYR A 171 12.77 -7.66 15.42
CA TYR A 171 13.91 -7.16 16.20
C TYR A 171 13.39 -6.12 17.20
N PRO A 172 13.33 -6.46 18.51
CA PRO A 172 12.84 -5.52 19.51
C PRO A 172 13.85 -4.40 19.72
N VAL A 173 13.35 -3.17 19.85
CA VAL A 173 14.19 -2.03 20.21
C VAL A 173 14.71 -2.17 21.65
N LEU A 174 15.96 -1.81 21.84
CA LEU A 174 16.62 -1.69 23.15
C LEU A 174 17.11 -0.24 23.35
N SER A 175 17.64 0.06 24.54
CA SER A 175 18.20 1.38 24.84
C SER A 175 19.37 1.79 23.94
N ASP A 176 20.12 0.83 23.44
CA ASP A 176 21.36 1.02 22.67
C ASP A 176 21.38 0.28 21.32
N GLY A 177 20.22 -0.05 20.77
CA GLY A 177 20.10 -0.72 19.46
C GLY A 177 18.94 -1.69 19.39
N PHE A 178 19.19 -2.88 18.87
CA PHE A 178 18.17 -3.91 18.71
C PHE A 178 18.57 -5.21 19.41
N GLY A 179 17.58 -5.87 19.98
CA GLY A 179 17.75 -7.20 20.54
C GLY A 179 17.80 -8.29 19.46
N SER A 180 18.10 -9.51 19.89
CA SER A 180 18.10 -10.67 19.01
C SER A 180 16.74 -10.85 18.35
N ARG A 181 16.76 -11.30 17.08
CA ARG A 181 15.54 -11.60 16.33
C ARG A 181 14.64 -12.58 17.08
N ARG A 182 13.36 -12.40 16.89
CA ARG A 182 12.33 -13.31 17.38
C ARG A 182 11.38 -13.62 16.24
N ARG A 183 10.93 -14.86 16.17
CA ARG A 183 9.82 -15.23 15.33
C ARG A 183 8.58 -14.45 15.78
N TRP A 184 7.90 -13.77 14.84
CA TRP A 184 6.70 -13.01 15.18
C TRP A 184 5.44 -13.85 15.04
N LEU A 185 5.38 -14.75 14.05
CA LEU A 185 4.26 -15.65 13.86
C LEU A 185 4.15 -16.65 15.03
N ALA A 186 2.93 -16.94 15.44
CA ALA A 186 2.66 -17.92 16.49
C ALA A 186 3.07 -19.33 16.05
N ALA A 187 3.34 -20.21 17.02
CA ALA A 187 3.74 -21.59 16.75
C ALA A 187 2.68 -22.28 15.87
N GLY A 188 3.13 -23.00 14.84
CA GLY A 188 2.24 -23.71 13.91
C GLY A 188 1.57 -22.82 12.84
N ILE A 189 1.79 -21.51 12.84
CA ILE A 189 1.29 -20.63 11.79
C ILE A 189 2.39 -20.49 10.74
N THR A 190 2.09 -20.95 9.52
CA THR A 190 2.98 -20.89 8.34
C THR A 190 2.18 -20.40 7.13
N PRO A 191 1.99 -19.08 6.97
CA PRO A 191 1.24 -18.54 5.85
C PRO A 191 2.00 -18.73 4.53
N ASP A 192 1.28 -18.79 3.41
CA ASP A 192 1.92 -18.68 2.08
C ASP A 192 2.26 -17.20 1.82
N LEU A 193 3.49 -16.85 2.03
CA LEU A 193 4.00 -15.50 1.87
C LEU A 193 4.51 -15.20 0.46
N SER A 194 4.51 -16.17 -0.45
CA SER A 194 5.08 -16.04 -1.80
C SER A 194 4.41 -14.97 -2.67
N LYS A 195 3.14 -14.67 -2.38
CA LYS A 195 2.32 -13.68 -3.12
C LYS A 195 2.22 -12.32 -2.46
N VAL A 196 2.89 -12.11 -1.34
CA VAL A 196 2.83 -10.82 -0.62
C VAL A 196 3.57 -9.75 -1.41
N VAL A 197 2.88 -8.64 -1.66
CA VAL A 197 3.41 -7.46 -2.36
C VAL A 197 3.67 -6.29 -1.41
N GLU A 198 2.95 -6.22 -0.30
CA GLU A 198 3.11 -5.16 0.71
C GLU A 198 2.85 -5.74 2.10
N MET A 199 3.62 -5.26 3.09
CA MET A 199 3.40 -5.51 4.52
C MET A 199 3.27 -4.17 5.25
N ARG A 200 2.32 -4.07 6.18
CA ARG A 200 2.21 -2.93 7.09
C ARG A 200 2.09 -3.43 8.53
N VAL A 201 2.73 -2.72 9.43
CA VAL A 201 2.67 -3.02 10.87
C VAL A 201 2.04 -1.83 11.60
N VAL A 202 0.81 -2.03 12.09
CA VAL A 202 0.07 -1.04 12.88
C VAL A 202 -0.60 -1.77 14.04
N GLY A 203 0.23 -2.13 15.06
CA GLY A 203 -0.17 -3.03 16.14
C GLY A 203 -0.26 -4.49 15.69
N ASP A 204 -1.11 -4.76 14.71
CA ASP A 204 -1.19 -6.01 13.97
C ASP A 204 -0.30 -5.96 12.71
N ILE A 205 -0.05 -7.11 12.11
CA ILE A 205 0.58 -7.21 10.79
C ILE A 205 -0.49 -7.42 9.73
N TRP A 206 -0.39 -6.62 8.67
CA TRP A 206 -1.27 -6.63 7.53
C TRP A 206 -0.45 -6.98 6.29
N LEU A 207 -0.95 -7.93 5.50
CA LEU A 207 -0.31 -8.39 4.27
C LEU A 207 -1.27 -8.18 3.10
N LEU A 208 -0.78 -7.52 2.06
CA LEU A 208 -1.47 -7.42 0.78
C LEU A 208 -0.86 -8.44 -0.17
N THR A 209 -1.70 -9.24 -0.82
CA THR A 209 -1.23 -10.23 -1.79
C THR A 209 -1.55 -9.82 -3.22
N SER A 210 -0.71 -10.20 -4.18
CA SER A 210 -0.97 -10.02 -5.62
C SER A 210 -2.23 -10.75 -6.10
N SER A 211 -2.72 -11.73 -5.34
CA SER A 211 -3.99 -12.41 -5.62
C SER A 211 -5.23 -11.63 -5.22
N GLY A 212 -5.09 -10.41 -4.71
CA GLY A 212 -6.20 -9.54 -4.32
C GLY A 212 -6.77 -9.81 -2.93
N LYS A 213 -5.98 -10.37 -2.02
CA LYS A 213 -6.38 -10.58 -0.62
C LYS A 213 -5.64 -9.62 0.30
N VAL A 214 -6.34 -9.18 1.34
CA VAL A 214 -5.74 -8.57 2.53
C VAL A 214 -5.82 -9.58 3.67
N GLU A 215 -4.69 -9.90 4.26
CA GLU A 215 -4.59 -10.79 5.41
C GLU A 215 -4.15 -9.98 6.63
N ARG A 216 -4.75 -10.28 7.77
CA ARG A 216 -4.44 -9.64 9.05
C ARG A 216 -3.99 -10.69 10.05
N TYR A 217 -2.92 -10.38 10.77
CA TYR A 217 -2.40 -11.20 11.85
C TYR A 217 -2.30 -10.37 13.12
N SER A 218 -2.89 -10.85 14.20
CA SER A 218 -2.80 -10.25 15.53
C SER A 218 -2.07 -11.19 16.46
N ARG A 219 -1.04 -10.69 17.14
CA ARG A 219 -0.20 -11.51 18.04
C ARG A 219 0.32 -12.80 17.40
N GLY A 220 0.63 -12.75 16.11
CA GLY A 220 1.15 -13.88 15.34
C GLY A 220 0.10 -14.85 14.80
N ALA A 221 -1.17 -14.68 15.09
CA ALA A 221 -2.26 -15.54 14.62
C ALA A 221 -3.15 -14.81 13.60
N PRO A 222 -3.71 -15.52 12.60
CA PRO A 222 -4.58 -14.91 11.59
C PRO A 222 -5.89 -14.43 12.21
N VAL A 223 -6.36 -13.28 11.75
CA VAL A 223 -7.64 -12.67 12.10
C VAL A 223 -8.44 -12.44 10.82
N PRO A 224 -9.73 -12.80 10.76
CA PRO A 224 -10.53 -12.62 9.57
C PRO A 224 -10.61 -11.14 9.11
N PHE A 225 -10.43 -10.93 7.80
CA PHE A 225 -10.68 -9.67 7.12
C PHE A 225 -11.52 -9.96 5.87
N LEU A 226 -12.84 -9.77 5.97
CA LEU A 226 -13.79 -10.35 5.02
C LEU A 226 -14.22 -9.43 3.88
N MET A 227 -13.73 -8.19 3.76
CA MET A 227 -14.13 -7.19 2.76
C MET A 227 -15.66 -7.10 2.58
N GLU A 228 -16.40 -7.03 3.70
CA GLU A 228 -17.86 -7.02 3.72
C GLU A 228 -18.42 -5.81 2.98
N GLY A 229 -19.40 -6.05 2.10
CA GLY A 229 -20.07 -5.01 1.34
C GLY A 229 -19.21 -4.41 0.22
N PHE A 230 -18.04 -4.97 -0.07
CA PHE A 230 -17.26 -4.60 -1.25
C PHE A 230 -18.09 -4.81 -2.53
N PRO A 231 -18.06 -3.88 -3.50
CA PRO A 231 -18.83 -3.99 -4.73
C PRO A 231 -18.54 -5.29 -5.49
N ALA A 232 -19.57 -5.95 -5.95
CA ALA A 232 -19.49 -7.26 -6.58
C ALA A 232 -19.07 -7.23 -8.07
N GLU A 233 -18.46 -6.15 -8.54
CA GLU A 233 -17.90 -6.07 -9.90
C GLU A 233 -16.87 -7.17 -10.16
N ASN A 234 -16.29 -7.72 -9.08
CA ASN A 234 -15.45 -8.90 -9.14
C ASN A 234 -16.17 -10.08 -8.47
N GLU A 235 -16.55 -11.08 -9.24
CA GLU A 235 -16.93 -12.38 -8.73
C GLU A 235 -15.82 -12.89 -7.81
N GLY A 236 -16.10 -13.00 -6.52
CA GLY A 236 -15.16 -13.50 -5.52
C GLY A 236 -14.54 -12.46 -4.58
N LYS A 237 -15.01 -11.21 -4.52
CA LYS A 237 -14.57 -10.16 -3.58
C LYS A 237 -13.04 -10.01 -3.52
N LYS A 238 -12.39 -9.93 -4.68
CA LYS A 238 -10.96 -9.75 -4.80
C LYS A 238 -10.65 -8.34 -5.27
N LEU A 239 -9.56 -7.78 -4.75
CA LEU A 239 -8.94 -6.58 -5.27
C LEU A 239 -8.30 -6.88 -6.64
N SER A 240 -8.36 -5.92 -7.57
CA SER A 240 -7.85 -6.08 -8.93
C SER A 240 -6.46 -5.49 -9.07
N ASP A 241 -5.45 -6.33 -9.29
CA ASP A 241 -4.04 -5.93 -9.40
C ASP A 241 -3.62 -4.92 -8.30
N PRO A 242 -3.75 -5.29 -7.01
CA PRO A 242 -3.42 -4.39 -5.93
C PRO A 242 -1.90 -4.24 -5.82
N ILE A 243 -1.42 -2.99 -5.71
CA ILE A 243 0.01 -2.66 -5.74
C ILE A 243 0.53 -1.98 -4.47
N ALA A 244 -0.34 -1.37 -3.68
CA ALA A 244 0.06 -0.73 -2.43
C ALA A 244 -1.08 -0.74 -1.41
N MET A 245 -0.71 -0.72 -0.14
CA MET A 245 -1.64 -0.69 0.97
C MET A 245 -1.17 0.30 2.03
N TRP A 246 -2.11 1.09 2.56
CA TRP A 246 -1.89 1.89 3.75
C TRP A 246 -2.89 1.49 4.84
N VAL A 247 -2.42 1.37 6.06
CA VAL A 247 -3.25 1.05 7.23
C VAL A 247 -3.10 2.14 8.27
N SER A 248 -4.22 2.67 8.73
CA SER A 248 -4.32 3.56 9.90
C SER A 248 -4.96 2.82 11.07
N GLU A 249 -5.17 3.51 12.19
CA GLU A 249 -5.86 2.93 13.35
C GLU A 249 -7.30 2.44 13.05
N SER A 250 -7.96 3.02 12.06
CA SER A 250 -9.37 2.75 11.76
C SER A 250 -9.66 2.29 10.33
N LEU A 251 -8.77 2.57 9.39
CA LEU A 251 -9.01 2.36 7.96
C LEU A 251 -7.84 1.62 7.28
N VAL A 252 -8.21 0.86 6.27
CA VAL A 252 -7.29 0.20 5.33
C VAL A 252 -7.57 0.75 3.94
N TYR A 253 -6.56 1.31 3.29
CA TYR A 253 -6.58 1.81 1.93
C TYR A 253 -5.80 0.86 1.04
N VAL A 254 -6.34 0.50 -0.10
CA VAL A 254 -5.65 -0.35 -1.08
C VAL A 254 -5.71 0.31 -2.44
N LEU A 255 -4.55 0.56 -3.03
CA LEU A 255 -4.41 1.03 -4.41
C LEU A 255 -4.50 -0.17 -5.34
N GLU A 256 -5.49 -0.13 -6.22
CA GLU A 256 -5.79 -1.15 -7.22
C GLU A 256 -5.55 -0.58 -8.63
N ARG A 257 -4.39 -0.90 -9.22
CA ARG A 257 -4.08 -0.46 -10.58
C ARG A 257 -5.04 -1.06 -11.62
N GLY A 258 -5.40 -2.34 -11.46
CA GLY A 258 -6.31 -3.01 -12.40
C GLY A 258 -7.76 -2.51 -12.37
N ALA A 259 -8.12 -1.66 -11.41
CA ALA A 259 -9.43 -1.05 -11.29
C ALA A 259 -9.37 0.49 -11.18
N GLU A 260 -8.18 1.08 -11.37
CA GLU A 260 -7.93 2.53 -11.36
C GLU A 260 -8.58 3.22 -10.15
N ARG A 261 -8.36 2.63 -8.95
CA ARG A 261 -9.01 3.11 -7.72
C ARG A 261 -8.19 2.88 -6.45
N VAL A 262 -8.55 3.65 -5.44
CA VAL A 262 -8.21 3.36 -4.04
C VAL A 262 -9.46 2.86 -3.33
N SER A 263 -9.47 1.61 -2.91
CA SER A 263 -10.54 1.01 -2.10
C SER A 263 -10.28 1.22 -0.61
N VAL A 264 -11.32 1.60 0.14
CA VAL A 264 -11.22 1.91 1.56
C VAL A 264 -12.11 0.98 2.37
N PHE A 265 -11.51 0.37 3.40
CA PHE A 265 -12.19 -0.51 4.35
C PHE A 265 -11.95 -0.03 5.78
N GLY A 266 -12.87 -0.32 6.67
CA GLY A 266 -12.58 -0.28 8.10
C GLY A 266 -11.64 -1.44 8.47
N VAL A 267 -10.88 -1.32 9.56
CA VAL A 267 -9.97 -2.38 10.05
C VAL A 267 -10.67 -3.70 10.39
N GLY A 268 -12.00 -3.71 10.50
CA GLY A 268 -12.82 -4.92 10.61
C GLY A 268 -13.21 -5.53 9.25
N GLY A 269 -12.77 -4.99 8.12
CA GLY A 269 -13.08 -5.50 6.78
C GLY A 269 -14.33 -4.90 6.13
N LYS A 270 -15.09 -4.02 6.80
CA LYS A 270 -16.28 -3.39 6.23
C LYS A 270 -15.90 -2.33 5.19
N TYR A 271 -16.37 -2.51 3.96
CA TYR A 271 -16.19 -1.53 2.88
C TYR A 271 -16.78 -0.17 3.23
N GLN A 272 -15.99 0.89 3.01
CA GLN A 272 -16.36 2.28 3.31
C GLN A 272 -16.65 3.09 2.05
N SER A 273 -15.68 3.14 1.13
CA SER A 273 -15.74 3.95 -0.09
C SER A 273 -14.68 3.51 -1.10
N GLN A 274 -14.75 4.08 -2.29
CA GLN A 274 -13.67 4.02 -3.27
C GLN A 274 -13.46 5.40 -3.90
N TYR A 275 -12.20 5.70 -4.18
CA TYR A 275 -11.78 6.86 -4.96
C TYR A 275 -11.26 6.37 -6.30
N VAL A 276 -11.70 6.97 -7.39
CA VAL A 276 -11.34 6.55 -8.74
C VAL A 276 -10.67 7.68 -9.50
N ASN A 277 -9.65 7.32 -10.26
CA ASN A 277 -8.99 8.21 -11.20
C ASN A 277 -8.20 7.35 -12.20
N SER A 278 -8.25 7.70 -13.48
CA SER A 278 -7.56 6.97 -14.56
C SER A 278 -6.03 6.98 -14.47
N ASP A 279 -5.48 7.83 -13.61
CA ASP A 279 -4.03 7.93 -13.41
C ASP A 279 -3.51 7.08 -12.23
N PHE A 280 -4.37 6.25 -11.61
CA PHE A 280 -3.98 5.31 -10.56
C PHE A 280 -3.28 4.03 -11.06
#